data_0e64aa813ec07775db433cb7267a939f
#
_entry.id   0e64aa813ec07775db433cb7267a939f
#
_cell.length_a   1.000
_cell.length_b   1.000
_cell.length_c   1.000
_cell.angle_alpha   90.00
_cell.angle_beta   90.00
_cell.angle_gamma   90.00
#
_symmetry.space_group_name_H-M   'P 1'
#
loop_
_entity.id
_entity.type
_entity.pdbx_description
1 polymer ?
#
loop_
_entity_poly.entity_id
_entity_poly.type
_entity_poly.pdbx_seq_one_letter_code
_entity_poly.pdbx_strand_id
1 'polypeptide(L)'
;MITLTEENYIKAIFHLGNQGSVTVSTNALAEAMNTKASSATDMIKKLAEKNYANYKKYQGVSLTADGKRVAVNIIRKHRLWEVFLVDKLNFTWDQVHDVAEQLEHIKSQKLIDELDAFLDFPTHDPHGDPIPDKHGKFEHVEKTSLSNAKEGVNYICVGVNDSSVDFLKYLNNNAIALGTVIKVLHKEPFDHSIKIAIEGRELMVSQIVGKNLFLKEN
;
A
#
# COMPACT_ATOMS: atom_id res chain seq x y z
N MET A 1 16.47 21.33 1.74
CA MET A 1 15.10 21.11 1.21
C MET A 1 15.12 19.75 0.51
N ILE A 2 14.11 18.93 0.70
CA ILE A 2 13.98 17.63 0.04
C ILE A 2 13.30 17.81 -1.31
N THR A 3 13.74 17.10 -2.35
CA THR A 3 13.14 17.13 -3.71
C THR A 3 12.12 16.03 -3.88
N LEU A 4 11.24 16.13 -4.90
CA LEU A 4 10.24 15.09 -5.23
C LEU A 4 10.90 13.71 -5.44
N THR A 5 11.99 13.68 -6.20
CA THR A 5 12.73 12.43 -6.44
C THR A 5 13.28 11.82 -5.14
N GLU A 6 13.80 12.65 -4.22
CA GLU A 6 14.27 12.18 -2.92
C GLU A 6 13.12 11.64 -2.06
N GLU A 7 11.95 12.28 -2.09
CA GLU A 7 10.74 11.81 -1.43
C GLU A 7 10.31 10.45 -1.94
N ASN A 8 10.26 10.25 -3.26
CA ASN A 8 9.92 8.97 -3.88
C ASN A 8 10.91 7.86 -3.49
N TYR A 9 12.21 8.16 -3.46
CA TYR A 9 13.21 7.19 -3.01
C TYR A 9 13.04 6.81 -1.53
N ILE A 10 12.76 7.78 -0.66
CA ILE A 10 12.51 7.53 0.75
C ILE A 10 11.26 6.66 0.94
N LYS A 11 10.17 6.93 0.22
CA LYS A 11 8.94 6.13 0.21
C LYS A 11 9.23 4.70 -0.27
N ALA A 12 9.97 4.54 -1.37
CA ALA A 12 10.35 3.23 -1.90
C ALA A 12 11.21 2.42 -0.92
N ILE A 13 12.21 3.04 -0.26
CA ILE A 13 13.02 2.37 0.76
C ILE A 13 12.15 1.93 1.94
N PHE A 14 11.16 2.72 2.35
CA PHE A 14 10.25 2.38 3.43
C PHE A 14 9.41 1.15 3.09
N HIS A 15 8.80 1.11 1.91
CA HIS A 15 7.97 -0.01 1.46
C HIS A 15 8.79 -1.29 1.27
N LEU A 16 9.86 -1.24 0.49
CA LEU A 16 10.75 -2.39 0.25
C LEU A 16 11.40 -2.91 1.53
N GLY A 17 11.64 -2.01 2.48
CA GLY A 17 12.24 -2.30 3.78
C GLY A 17 11.25 -2.79 4.83
N ASN A 18 10.05 -3.19 4.47
CA ASN A 18 8.99 -3.59 5.40
C ASN A 18 8.82 -2.56 6.53
N GLN A 19 8.35 -1.37 6.16
CA GLN A 19 8.21 -0.20 7.05
C GLN A 19 9.54 0.22 7.70
N GLY A 20 10.64 -0.01 6.99
CA GLY A 20 11.99 0.33 7.43
C GLY A 20 12.56 -0.58 8.52
N SER A 21 12.03 -1.82 8.65
CA SER A 21 12.55 -2.84 9.58
C SER A 21 13.70 -3.66 8.98
N VAL A 22 13.83 -3.74 7.65
CA VAL A 22 14.90 -4.46 6.97
C VAL A 22 15.67 -3.55 5.99
N THR A 23 16.90 -3.94 5.71
CA THR A 23 17.77 -3.24 4.76
C THR A 23 17.39 -3.62 3.32
N VAL A 24 17.35 -2.61 2.43
CA VAL A 24 16.99 -2.75 1.02
C VAL A 24 18.26 -2.80 0.17
N SER A 25 18.32 -3.74 -0.78
CA SER A 25 19.44 -3.79 -1.72
C SER A 25 19.33 -2.65 -2.76
N THR A 26 20.48 -2.17 -3.24
CA THR A 26 20.51 -1.13 -4.28
C THR A 26 19.83 -1.60 -5.57
N ASN A 27 19.92 -2.89 -5.90
CA ASN A 27 19.28 -3.43 -7.10
C ASN A 27 17.74 -3.45 -6.97
N ALA A 28 17.20 -3.90 -5.83
CA ALA A 28 15.76 -3.87 -5.59
C ALA A 28 15.20 -2.43 -5.64
N LEU A 29 15.95 -1.46 -5.10
CA LEU A 29 15.56 -0.06 -5.17
C LEU A 29 15.65 0.48 -6.61
N ALA A 30 16.68 0.12 -7.38
CA ALA A 30 16.82 0.51 -8.77
C ALA A 30 15.68 -0.03 -9.64
N GLU A 31 15.27 -1.28 -9.42
CA GLU A 31 14.13 -1.91 -10.06
C GLU A 31 12.82 -1.18 -9.71
N ALA A 32 12.54 -0.98 -8.42
CA ALA A 32 11.34 -0.27 -7.96
C ALA A 32 11.23 1.17 -8.49
N MET A 33 12.39 1.85 -8.67
CA MET A 33 12.45 3.21 -9.20
C MET A 33 12.59 3.26 -10.73
N ASN A 34 12.52 2.12 -11.41
CA ASN A 34 12.71 1.97 -12.86
C ASN A 34 13.97 2.74 -13.35
N THR A 35 15.10 2.52 -12.70
CA THR A 35 16.36 3.23 -12.98
C THR A 35 17.59 2.32 -12.95
N LYS A 36 18.76 2.86 -13.32
CA LYS A 36 20.02 2.13 -13.24
C LYS A 36 20.54 2.04 -11.80
N ALA A 37 21.19 0.92 -11.44
CA ALA A 37 21.80 0.73 -10.13
C ALA A 37 22.82 1.83 -9.74
N SER A 38 23.54 2.41 -10.72
CA SER A 38 24.43 3.55 -10.49
C SER A 38 23.67 4.80 -10.04
N SER A 39 22.57 5.14 -10.72
CA SER A 39 21.70 6.28 -10.36
C SER A 39 21.05 6.10 -8.99
N ALA A 40 20.58 4.87 -8.69
CA ALA A 40 20.06 4.56 -7.37
C ALA A 40 21.15 4.70 -6.28
N THR A 41 22.36 4.23 -6.54
CA THR A 41 23.50 4.38 -5.61
C THR A 41 23.82 5.85 -5.33
N ASP A 42 23.82 6.70 -6.35
CA ASP A 42 24.12 8.12 -6.18
C ASP A 42 23.01 8.83 -5.39
N MET A 43 21.74 8.48 -5.63
CA MET A 43 20.63 9.00 -4.83
C MET A 43 20.70 8.55 -3.38
N ILE A 44 20.99 7.27 -3.12
CA ILE A 44 21.18 6.73 -1.76
C ILE A 44 22.27 7.51 -1.01
N LYS A 45 23.41 7.80 -1.67
CA LYS A 45 24.47 8.62 -1.06
C LYS A 45 24.01 10.01 -0.69
N LYS A 46 23.27 10.69 -1.58
CA LYS A 46 22.66 12.02 -1.31
C LYS A 46 21.69 11.97 -0.12
N LEU A 47 20.89 10.92 -0.02
CA LEU A 47 19.99 10.74 1.12
C LEU A 47 20.77 10.49 2.43
N ALA A 48 21.88 9.76 2.36
CA ALA A 48 22.75 9.52 3.51
C ALA A 48 23.47 10.81 3.96
N GLU A 49 23.97 11.62 3.03
CA GLU A 49 24.56 12.95 3.30
C GLU A 49 23.55 13.89 3.99
N LYS A 50 22.27 13.80 3.64
CA LYS A 50 21.16 14.54 4.25
C LYS A 50 20.62 13.92 5.52
N ASN A 51 21.22 12.83 6.01
CA ASN A 51 20.79 12.10 7.20
C ASN A 51 19.37 11.48 7.13
N TYR A 52 18.87 11.17 5.93
CA TYR A 52 17.60 10.44 5.76
C TYR A 52 17.79 8.94 5.62
N ALA A 53 19.00 8.48 5.23
CA ALA A 53 19.30 7.07 5.05
C ALA A 53 20.64 6.68 5.68
N ASN A 54 20.76 5.42 6.09
CA ASN A 54 22.02 4.76 6.42
C ASN A 54 22.41 3.89 5.22
N TYR A 55 23.57 4.15 4.62
CA TYR A 55 24.08 3.38 3.50
C TYR A 55 25.39 2.68 3.84
N LYS A 56 25.46 1.40 3.59
CA LYS A 56 26.72 0.64 3.64
C LYS A 56 26.91 -0.08 2.33
N LYS A 57 28.08 0.16 1.72
CA LYS A 57 28.45 -0.48 0.45
C LYS A 57 28.33 -2.01 0.58
N TYR A 58 27.68 -2.65 -0.38
CA TYR A 58 27.36 -4.08 -0.43
C TYR A 58 26.36 -4.60 0.64
N GLN A 59 25.96 -3.80 1.58
CA GLN A 59 24.98 -4.19 2.61
C GLN A 59 23.58 -3.58 2.38
N GLY A 60 23.49 -2.57 1.48
CA GLY A 60 22.24 -1.91 1.13
C GLY A 60 21.99 -0.64 1.92
N VAL A 61 20.71 -0.21 1.94
CA VAL A 61 20.23 1.04 2.52
C VAL A 61 19.07 0.78 3.49
N SER A 62 19.04 1.54 4.58
CA SER A 62 17.90 1.62 5.49
C SER A 62 17.61 3.08 5.84
N LEU A 63 16.40 3.41 6.28
CA LEU A 63 16.06 4.78 6.68
C LEU A 63 16.55 5.07 8.10
N THR A 64 16.96 6.32 8.32
CA THR A 64 17.12 6.88 9.67
C THR A 64 15.75 7.16 10.29
N ALA A 65 15.71 7.60 11.57
CA ALA A 65 14.46 8.05 12.20
C ALA A 65 13.84 9.24 11.43
N ASP A 66 14.67 10.16 10.94
CA ASP A 66 14.22 11.30 10.14
C ASP A 66 13.68 10.87 8.78
N GLY A 67 14.38 9.93 8.10
CA GLY A 67 13.90 9.35 6.86
C GLY A 67 12.57 8.63 7.01
N LYS A 68 12.40 7.86 8.10
CA LYS A 68 11.11 7.20 8.41
C LYS A 68 9.98 8.20 8.63
N ARG A 69 10.22 9.30 9.36
CA ARG A 69 9.20 10.34 9.55
C ARG A 69 8.77 10.98 8.22
N VAL A 70 9.73 11.23 7.33
CA VAL A 70 9.43 11.74 5.98
C VAL A 70 8.60 10.73 5.19
N ALA A 71 9.01 9.45 5.16
CA ALA A 71 8.26 8.39 4.46
C ALA A 71 6.81 8.29 4.95
N VAL A 72 6.63 8.22 6.27
CA VAL A 72 5.29 8.09 6.89
C VAL A 72 4.41 9.30 6.58
N ASN A 73 4.96 10.51 6.57
CA ASN A 73 4.22 11.72 6.22
C ASN A 73 3.81 11.73 4.72
N ILE A 74 4.65 11.24 3.82
CA ILE A 74 4.31 11.11 2.40
C ILE A 74 3.19 10.08 2.23
N ILE A 75 3.30 8.90 2.86
CA ILE A 75 2.29 7.84 2.82
C ILE A 75 0.95 8.34 3.37
N ARG A 76 0.96 9.10 4.48
CA ARG A 76 -0.26 9.71 5.03
C ARG A 76 -0.92 10.64 4.01
N LYS A 77 -0.16 11.53 3.37
CA LYS A 77 -0.68 12.44 2.33
C LYS A 77 -1.25 11.67 1.16
N HIS A 78 -0.52 10.69 0.65
CA HIS A 78 -0.96 9.83 -0.45
C HIS A 78 -2.34 9.23 -0.16
N ARG A 79 -2.48 8.53 0.95
CA ARG A 79 -3.71 7.83 1.34
C ARG A 79 -4.88 8.77 1.60
N LEU A 80 -4.65 9.93 2.21
CA LEU A 80 -5.70 10.95 2.38
C LEU A 80 -6.18 11.50 1.03
N TRP A 81 -5.27 11.69 0.07
CA TRP A 81 -5.67 12.10 -1.28
C TRP A 81 -6.45 11.02 -2.01
N GLU A 82 -6.08 9.75 -1.87
CA GLU A 82 -6.87 8.63 -2.44
C GLU A 82 -8.30 8.62 -1.89
N VAL A 83 -8.49 8.75 -0.57
CA VAL A 83 -9.83 8.87 0.05
C VAL A 83 -10.59 10.06 -0.52
N PHE A 84 -9.95 11.23 -0.61
CA PHE A 84 -10.59 12.43 -1.15
C PHE A 84 -11.04 12.24 -2.60
N LEU A 85 -10.20 11.65 -3.44
CA LEU A 85 -10.50 11.41 -4.84
C LEU A 85 -11.70 10.46 -5.01
N VAL A 86 -11.77 9.39 -4.21
CA VAL A 86 -12.90 8.45 -4.25
C VAL A 86 -14.16 9.09 -3.69
N ASP A 87 -14.10 9.60 -2.46
CA ASP A 87 -15.31 9.99 -1.71
C ASP A 87 -15.93 11.30 -2.21
N LYS A 88 -15.10 12.21 -2.74
CA LYS A 88 -15.54 13.57 -3.08
C LYS A 88 -15.50 13.88 -4.58
N LEU A 89 -14.71 13.18 -5.36
CA LEU A 89 -14.52 13.46 -6.79
C LEU A 89 -14.96 12.31 -7.71
N ASN A 90 -15.58 11.23 -7.15
CA ASN A 90 -16.09 10.08 -7.89
C ASN A 90 -15.03 9.33 -8.73
N PHE A 91 -13.78 9.36 -8.30
CA PHE A 91 -12.77 8.45 -8.84
C PHE A 91 -13.06 7.02 -8.37
N THR A 92 -12.71 6.04 -9.17
CA THR A 92 -12.71 4.65 -8.74
C THR A 92 -11.35 4.29 -8.11
N TRP A 93 -11.32 3.30 -7.24
CA TRP A 93 -10.09 2.89 -6.53
C TRP A 93 -8.93 2.48 -7.45
N ASP A 94 -9.23 2.06 -8.70
CA ASP A 94 -8.23 1.74 -9.73
C ASP A 94 -7.71 2.98 -10.48
N GLN A 95 -8.24 4.19 -10.22
CA GLN A 95 -7.87 5.44 -10.88
C GLN A 95 -7.10 6.42 -9.97
N VAL A 96 -7.12 6.21 -8.67
CA VAL A 96 -6.65 7.22 -7.71
C VAL A 96 -5.15 7.27 -7.53
N HIS A 97 -4.45 6.15 -7.71
CA HIS A 97 -3.04 6.01 -7.36
C HIS A 97 -2.15 7.04 -8.05
N ASP A 98 -2.21 7.15 -9.38
CA ASP A 98 -1.37 8.05 -10.15
C ASP A 98 -1.64 9.54 -9.85
N VAL A 99 -2.86 9.89 -9.46
CA VAL A 99 -3.22 11.25 -9.08
C VAL A 99 -2.73 11.54 -7.66
N ALA A 100 -2.90 10.62 -6.73
CA ALA A 100 -2.40 10.75 -5.36
C ALA A 100 -0.87 10.85 -5.31
N GLU A 101 -0.14 10.10 -6.16
CA GLU A 101 1.32 10.22 -6.34
C GLU A 101 1.76 11.66 -6.68
N GLN A 102 0.98 12.39 -7.48
CA GLN A 102 1.28 13.79 -7.81
C GLN A 102 0.95 14.72 -6.64
N LEU A 103 -0.15 14.47 -5.93
CA LEU A 103 -0.65 15.33 -4.86
C LEU A 103 0.12 15.15 -3.53
N GLU A 104 0.70 13.98 -3.27
CA GLU A 104 1.42 13.68 -2.02
C GLU A 104 2.62 14.61 -1.76
N HIS A 105 3.13 15.28 -2.79
CA HIS A 105 4.26 16.18 -2.69
C HIS A 105 3.91 17.62 -2.25
N ILE A 106 2.64 17.91 -2.02
CA ILE A 106 2.19 19.21 -1.51
C ILE A 106 2.77 19.41 -0.10
N LYS A 107 3.39 20.60 0.11
CA LYS A 107 4.16 20.89 1.33
C LYS A 107 3.36 21.59 2.43
N SER A 108 2.12 21.96 2.16
CA SER A 108 1.28 22.67 3.13
C SER A 108 0.73 21.70 4.19
N GLN A 109 1.33 21.69 5.38
CA GLN A 109 0.83 20.88 6.50
C GLN A 109 -0.61 21.26 6.87
N LYS A 110 -0.93 22.55 6.89
CA LYS A 110 -2.29 23.03 7.15
C LYS A 110 -3.30 22.42 6.18
N LEU A 111 -2.98 22.31 4.88
CA LEU A 111 -3.88 21.70 3.91
C LEU A 111 -4.14 20.23 4.23
N ILE A 112 -3.11 19.49 4.63
CA ILE A 112 -3.25 18.07 4.98
C ILE A 112 -4.07 17.88 6.25
N ASP A 113 -3.88 18.73 7.26
CA ASP A 113 -4.65 18.67 8.50
C ASP A 113 -6.14 19.01 8.27
N GLU A 114 -6.42 20.02 7.42
CA GLU A 114 -7.78 20.36 7.02
C GLU A 114 -8.42 19.29 6.11
N LEU A 115 -7.64 18.65 5.25
CA LEU A 115 -8.09 17.53 4.42
C LEU A 115 -8.49 16.33 5.28
N ASP A 116 -7.68 15.97 6.27
CA ASP A 116 -7.95 14.89 7.20
C ASP A 116 -9.25 15.14 7.99
N ALA A 117 -9.40 16.37 8.52
CA ALA A 117 -10.63 16.79 9.22
C ALA A 117 -11.86 16.81 8.29
N PHE A 118 -11.71 17.29 7.04
CA PHE A 118 -12.77 17.31 6.04
C PHE A 118 -13.28 15.92 5.66
N LEU A 119 -12.39 14.94 5.74
CA LEU A 119 -12.69 13.52 5.48
C LEU A 119 -13.16 12.75 6.73
N ASP A 120 -13.38 13.46 7.86
CA ASP A 120 -13.78 12.87 9.14
C ASP A 120 -12.77 11.85 9.70
N PHE A 121 -11.47 12.15 9.54
CA PHE A 121 -10.37 11.37 10.07
C PHE A 121 -10.38 9.89 9.63
N PRO A 122 -10.29 9.59 8.33
CA PRO A 122 -10.34 8.24 7.83
C PRO A 122 -9.15 7.43 8.34
N THR A 123 -9.40 6.17 8.71
CA THR A 123 -8.37 5.27 9.24
C THR A 123 -7.75 4.39 8.17
N HIS A 124 -8.41 4.24 7.02
CA HIS A 124 -7.97 3.42 5.88
C HIS A 124 -8.23 4.15 4.56
N ASP A 125 -7.40 3.87 3.58
CA ASP A 125 -7.57 4.32 2.21
C ASP A 125 -8.56 3.41 1.43
N PRO A 126 -8.88 3.72 0.16
CA PRO A 126 -9.79 2.92 -0.65
C PRO A 126 -9.30 1.49 -0.96
N HIS A 127 -8.05 1.17 -0.70
CA HIS A 127 -7.45 -0.16 -0.89
C HIS A 127 -7.41 -0.96 0.42
N GLY A 128 -7.83 -0.36 1.54
CA GLY A 128 -7.82 -0.96 2.88
C GLY A 128 -6.47 -0.87 3.59
N ASP A 129 -5.60 0.01 3.15
CA ASP A 129 -4.33 0.26 3.81
C ASP A 129 -4.49 1.31 4.93
N PRO A 130 -3.89 1.10 6.13
CA PRO A 130 -4.08 1.99 7.26
C PRO A 130 -3.43 3.37 7.03
N ILE A 131 -4.17 4.44 7.21
CA ILE A 131 -3.67 5.81 7.14
C ILE A 131 -2.92 6.12 8.45
N PRO A 132 -1.63 6.49 8.40
CA PRO A 132 -0.92 6.90 9.62
C PRO A 132 -1.57 8.14 10.25
N ASP A 133 -1.68 8.17 11.57
CA ASP A 133 -2.13 9.36 12.28
C ASP A 133 -1.13 10.54 12.15
N LYS A 134 -1.47 11.70 12.69
CA LYS A 134 -0.60 12.89 12.68
C LYS A 134 0.74 12.70 13.41
N HIS A 135 0.87 11.66 14.23
CA HIS A 135 2.10 11.29 14.93
C HIS A 135 2.88 10.18 14.21
N GLY A 136 2.36 9.69 13.08
CA GLY A 136 2.98 8.66 12.24
C GLY A 136 2.71 7.24 12.73
N LYS A 137 1.73 7.02 13.59
CA LYS A 137 1.36 5.69 14.07
C LYS A 137 0.34 5.07 13.12
N PHE A 138 0.60 3.83 12.72
CA PHE A 138 -0.35 3.00 11.96
C PHE A 138 -1.28 2.24 12.91
N GLU A 139 -2.56 2.23 12.60
CA GLU A 139 -3.49 1.33 13.25
C GLU A 139 -3.23 -0.10 12.78
N HIS A 140 -3.16 -1.03 13.73
CA HIS A 140 -2.98 -2.45 13.40
C HIS A 140 -4.34 -3.10 13.23
N VAL A 141 -4.59 -3.64 12.04
CA VAL A 141 -5.79 -4.42 11.75
C VAL A 141 -5.38 -5.88 11.58
N GLU A 142 -5.96 -6.76 12.38
CA GLU A 142 -5.83 -8.19 12.16
C GLU A 142 -6.50 -8.56 10.84
N LYS A 143 -5.70 -9.01 9.89
CA LYS A 143 -6.17 -9.47 8.59
C LYS A 143 -5.43 -10.72 8.15
N THR A 144 -6.10 -11.57 7.42
CA THR A 144 -5.52 -12.77 6.82
C THR A 144 -5.67 -12.71 5.30
N SER A 145 -4.73 -13.30 4.55
CA SER A 145 -4.95 -13.45 3.10
C SER A 145 -6.03 -14.50 2.84
N LEU A 146 -6.77 -14.36 1.73
CA LEU A 146 -7.73 -15.36 1.30
C LEU A 146 -7.07 -16.74 1.15
N SER A 147 -5.80 -16.80 0.72
CA SER A 147 -5.04 -18.05 0.67
C SER A 147 -4.88 -18.73 2.03
N ASN A 148 -4.86 -17.98 3.13
CA ASN A 148 -4.72 -18.50 4.49
C ASN A 148 -6.05 -18.60 5.23
N ALA A 149 -7.15 -18.07 4.70
CA ALA A 149 -8.47 -18.13 5.29
C ALA A 149 -8.97 -19.59 5.40
N LYS A 150 -9.80 -19.90 6.39
CA LYS A 150 -10.31 -21.24 6.62
C LYS A 150 -11.53 -21.55 5.75
N GLU A 151 -11.66 -22.80 5.29
CA GLU A 151 -12.85 -23.26 4.57
C GLU A 151 -14.10 -23.25 5.48
N GLY A 152 -15.24 -22.97 4.91
CA GLY A 152 -16.54 -22.92 5.59
C GLY A 152 -16.84 -21.64 6.35
N VAL A 153 -15.86 -20.73 6.51
CA VAL A 153 -15.96 -19.50 7.30
C VAL A 153 -16.33 -18.31 6.41
N ASN A 154 -17.12 -17.39 6.95
CA ASN A 154 -17.45 -16.12 6.33
C ASN A 154 -16.43 -15.05 6.74
N TYR A 155 -16.02 -14.27 5.78
CA TYR A 155 -15.06 -13.17 5.96
C TYR A 155 -15.59 -11.90 5.30
N ILE A 156 -15.05 -10.76 5.72
CA ILE A 156 -15.24 -9.47 5.06
C ILE A 156 -13.92 -9.10 4.36
N CYS A 157 -14.00 -8.67 3.10
CA CYS A 157 -12.87 -8.10 2.39
C CYS A 157 -12.49 -6.76 3.04
N VAL A 158 -11.26 -6.66 3.54
CA VAL A 158 -10.77 -5.47 4.26
C VAL A 158 -9.57 -4.81 3.60
N GLY A 159 -9.08 -5.35 2.50
CA GLY A 159 -7.97 -4.74 1.78
C GLY A 159 -7.40 -5.62 0.68
N VAL A 160 -6.50 -5.00 -0.07
CA VAL A 160 -5.72 -5.65 -1.12
C VAL A 160 -4.23 -5.38 -0.92
N ASN A 161 -3.37 -6.28 -1.40
CA ASN A 161 -1.91 -6.08 -1.37
C ASN A 161 -1.35 -5.61 -2.72
N ASP A 162 -2.11 -5.78 -3.79
CA ASP A 162 -1.79 -5.36 -5.15
C ASP A 162 -2.80 -4.29 -5.56
N SER A 163 -2.32 -3.08 -5.84
CA SER A 163 -3.12 -1.94 -6.30
C SER A 163 -2.97 -1.70 -7.82
N SER A 164 -2.43 -2.68 -8.56
CA SER A 164 -2.34 -2.57 -10.01
C SER A 164 -3.73 -2.44 -10.64
N VAL A 165 -3.82 -1.59 -11.67
CA VAL A 165 -5.09 -1.31 -12.37
C VAL A 165 -5.76 -2.60 -12.86
N ASP A 166 -4.98 -3.55 -13.37
CA ASP A 166 -5.51 -4.81 -13.90
C ASP A 166 -6.08 -5.70 -12.79
N PHE A 167 -5.44 -5.75 -11.62
CA PHE A 167 -5.94 -6.51 -10.48
C PHE A 167 -7.22 -5.88 -9.91
N LEU A 168 -7.26 -4.57 -9.72
CA LEU A 168 -8.44 -3.87 -9.22
C LEU A 168 -9.63 -3.98 -10.19
N LYS A 169 -9.40 -3.86 -11.50
CA LYS A 169 -10.42 -4.14 -12.52
C LYS A 169 -10.92 -5.58 -12.49
N TYR A 170 -10.02 -6.56 -12.29
CA TYR A 170 -10.43 -7.94 -12.11
C TYR A 170 -11.36 -8.10 -10.90
N LEU A 171 -11.06 -7.47 -9.77
CA LEU A 171 -11.92 -7.50 -8.59
C LEU A 171 -13.27 -6.84 -8.87
N ASN A 172 -13.30 -5.66 -9.50
CA ASN A 172 -14.52 -4.98 -9.91
C ASN A 172 -15.42 -5.85 -10.79
N ASN A 173 -14.85 -6.51 -11.82
CA ASN A 173 -15.58 -7.38 -12.72
C ASN A 173 -16.18 -8.60 -12.01
N ASN A 174 -15.64 -8.97 -10.86
CA ASN A 174 -16.13 -10.08 -10.05
C ASN A 174 -16.95 -9.62 -8.85
N ALA A 175 -17.31 -8.32 -8.76
CA ALA A 175 -18.04 -7.71 -7.65
C ALA A 175 -17.36 -7.93 -6.29
N ILE A 176 -16.02 -7.86 -6.26
CA ILE A 176 -15.21 -7.90 -5.06
C ILE A 176 -14.73 -6.48 -4.75
N ALA A 177 -15.14 -5.94 -3.60
CA ALA A 177 -14.74 -4.64 -3.11
C ALA A 177 -14.53 -4.71 -1.59
N LEU A 178 -14.02 -3.63 -0.98
CA LEU A 178 -13.97 -3.55 0.48
C LEU A 178 -15.40 -3.68 1.05
N GLY A 179 -15.54 -4.41 2.14
CA GLY A 179 -16.83 -4.72 2.75
C GLY A 179 -17.56 -5.93 2.15
N THR A 180 -17.13 -6.46 1.00
CA THR A 180 -17.76 -7.66 0.41
C THR A 180 -17.63 -8.85 1.35
N VAL A 181 -18.77 -9.52 1.64
CA VAL A 181 -18.78 -10.76 2.42
C VAL A 181 -18.41 -11.94 1.50
N ILE A 182 -17.37 -12.64 1.87
CA ILE A 182 -16.79 -13.77 1.12
C ILE A 182 -16.83 -15.01 1.99
N LYS A 183 -17.47 -16.08 1.53
CA LYS A 183 -17.37 -17.41 2.13
C LYS A 183 -16.34 -18.23 1.38
N VAL A 184 -15.38 -18.79 2.07
CA VAL A 184 -14.41 -19.74 1.48
C VAL A 184 -15.07 -21.12 1.44
N LEU A 185 -15.28 -21.67 0.23
CA LEU A 185 -15.95 -22.96 0.05
C LEU A 185 -14.96 -24.11 0.00
N HIS A 186 -13.89 -23.96 -0.80
CA HIS A 186 -12.91 -25.01 -1.03
C HIS A 186 -11.58 -24.43 -1.53
N LYS A 187 -10.48 -25.08 -1.19
CA LYS A 187 -9.13 -24.77 -1.70
C LYS A 187 -8.60 -25.98 -2.46
N GLU A 188 -8.31 -25.77 -3.74
CA GLU A 188 -7.80 -26.82 -4.61
C GLU A 188 -6.32 -27.11 -4.28
N PRO A 189 -5.97 -28.35 -3.86
CA PRO A 189 -4.59 -28.67 -3.50
C PRO A 189 -3.61 -28.66 -4.66
N PHE A 190 -4.09 -28.90 -5.88
CA PHE A 190 -3.24 -29.06 -7.06
C PHE A 190 -2.66 -27.72 -7.54
N ASP A 191 -3.51 -26.72 -7.75
CA ASP A 191 -3.12 -25.41 -8.31
C ASP A 191 -3.31 -24.26 -7.33
N HIS A 192 -3.76 -24.55 -6.10
CA HIS A 192 -4.05 -23.59 -5.05
C HIS A 192 -5.11 -22.53 -5.43
N SER A 193 -5.94 -22.82 -6.43
CA SER A 193 -7.13 -22.02 -6.68
C SER A 193 -8.13 -22.15 -5.53
N ILE A 194 -8.97 -21.14 -5.35
CA ILE A 194 -9.88 -21.06 -4.21
C ILE A 194 -11.29 -20.84 -4.71
N LYS A 195 -12.20 -21.72 -4.32
CA LYS A 195 -13.63 -21.57 -4.56
C LYS A 195 -14.25 -20.75 -3.45
N ILE A 196 -14.85 -19.62 -3.82
CA ILE A 196 -15.51 -18.69 -2.90
C ILE A 196 -16.97 -18.49 -3.28
N ALA A 197 -17.79 -18.07 -2.31
CA ALA A 197 -19.14 -17.60 -2.56
C ALA A 197 -19.27 -16.13 -2.17
N ILE A 198 -19.90 -15.33 -3.04
CA ILE A 198 -20.22 -13.93 -2.86
C ILE A 198 -21.66 -13.73 -3.25
N GLU A 199 -22.50 -13.23 -2.34
CA GLU A 199 -23.93 -12.97 -2.59
C GLU A 199 -24.67 -14.15 -3.25
N GLY A 200 -24.33 -15.38 -2.86
CA GLY A 200 -24.94 -16.61 -3.41
C GLY A 200 -24.37 -17.08 -4.75
N ARG A 201 -23.44 -16.35 -5.35
CA ARG A 201 -22.72 -16.74 -6.57
C ARG A 201 -21.38 -17.38 -6.20
N GLU A 202 -21.08 -18.52 -6.83
CA GLU A 202 -19.78 -19.17 -6.69
C GLU A 202 -18.77 -18.68 -7.73
N LEU A 203 -17.54 -18.48 -7.31
CA LEU A 203 -16.43 -18.02 -8.12
C LEU A 203 -15.19 -18.83 -7.80
N MET A 204 -14.42 -19.20 -8.82
CA MET A 204 -13.08 -19.74 -8.67
C MET A 204 -12.06 -18.63 -8.87
N VAL A 205 -11.20 -18.38 -7.89
CA VAL A 205 -10.12 -17.39 -7.98
C VAL A 205 -8.76 -18.08 -7.94
N SER A 206 -7.79 -17.48 -8.62
CA SER A 206 -6.43 -18.01 -8.68
C SER A 206 -5.69 -17.85 -7.35
N GLN A 207 -4.59 -18.61 -7.19
CA GLN A 207 -3.67 -18.43 -6.07
C GLN A 207 -3.15 -17.00 -5.94
N ILE A 208 -2.92 -16.32 -7.07
CA ILE A 208 -2.43 -14.93 -7.08
C ILE A 208 -3.47 -14.01 -6.43
N VAL A 209 -4.73 -14.13 -6.81
CA VAL A 209 -5.83 -13.39 -6.18
C VAL A 209 -5.92 -13.72 -4.69
N GLY A 210 -5.83 -15.00 -4.35
CA GLY A 210 -5.87 -15.46 -2.96
C GLY A 210 -4.77 -14.88 -2.06
N LYS A 211 -3.59 -14.63 -2.60
CA LYS A 211 -2.47 -14.03 -1.86
C LYS A 211 -2.62 -12.52 -1.68
N ASN A 212 -3.30 -11.86 -2.61
CA ASN A 212 -3.39 -10.40 -2.66
C ASN A 212 -4.72 -9.83 -2.13
N LEU A 213 -5.66 -10.67 -1.72
CA LEU A 213 -6.93 -10.26 -1.12
C LEU A 213 -6.89 -10.50 0.40
N PHE A 214 -7.07 -9.44 1.18
CA PHE A 214 -7.07 -9.52 2.65
C PHE A 214 -8.47 -9.52 3.22
N LEU A 215 -8.65 -10.39 4.19
CA LEU A 215 -9.91 -10.72 4.82
C LEU A 215 -9.82 -10.56 6.35
N LYS A 216 -10.95 -10.20 6.95
CA LYS A 216 -11.18 -10.26 8.40
C LYS A 216 -12.35 -11.20 8.66
N GLU A 217 -12.25 -12.05 9.68
CA GLU A 217 -13.35 -12.93 10.09
C GLU A 217 -14.56 -12.10 10.52
N ASN A 218 -15.75 -12.50 10.03
CA ASN A 218 -16.99 -11.74 10.23
C ASN A 218 -17.68 -12.16 11.55
#